data_c545bb66f51fd1f472012f23fe603a51
#
_entry.id   c545bb66f51fd1f472012f23fe603a51
#
_cell.length_a   1.000
_cell.length_b   1.000
_cell.length_c   1.000
_cell.angle_alpha   90.00
_cell.angle_beta   90.00
_cell.angle_gamma   90.00
#
_symmetry.space_group_name_H-M   'P 1'
#
loop_
_entity.id
_entity.type
_entity.pdbx_description
1 polymer ?
#
loop_
_entity_poly.entity_id
_entity_poly.type
_entity_poly.pdbx_seq_one_letter_code
_entity_poly.pdbx_strand_id
1 'polypeptide(L)'
;AYAPAFAGKMAIEAVDRAMRGQGAPSPAYEGEDGVIAWMLGGPDAVYEVPLPDAGEPKRAILDSYPKEHAAEYQAQAFIDLARRMRTRIGDPARVTRIVLRTSRHTHEVIGTGSGDPQKRDPDASRETLDHSIAYIVAVALQDGEWHHERSYEPGRARRPDTVRLWHAITTAEDPEWTRRYHDPDPAR
;
A
#
# COMPACT_ATOMS: atom_id res chain seq x y z
N ALA A 1 -3.46 -5.26 -6.91
CA ALA A 1 -3.34 -6.38 -5.96
C ALA A 1 -2.70 -7.66 -6.58
N TYR A 2 -2.72 -7.83 -7.91
CA TYR A 2 -2.20 -9.04 -8.56
C TYR A 2 -0.69 -9.02 -8.87
N ALA A 3 -0.03 -7.87 -8.86
CA ALA A 3 1.34 -7.74 -9.35
C ALA A 3 2.34 -8.71 -8.66
N PRO A 4 2.39 -8.86 -7.33
CA PRO A 4 3.32 -9.79 -6.70
C PRO A 4 3.04 -11.26 -7.04
N ALA A 5 1.77 -11.65 -7.07
CA ALA A 5 1.38 -13.03 -7.41
C ALA A 5 1.69 -13.35 -8.88
N PHE A 6 1.47 -12.38 -9.77
CA PHE A 6 1.79 -12.53 -11.19
C PHE A 6 3.32 -12.60 -11.41
N ALA A 7 4.08 -11.75 -10.73
CA ALA A 7 5.54 -11.81 -10.78
C ALA A 7 6.07 -13.17 -10.28
N GLY A 8 5.53 -13.70 -9.18
CA GLY A 8 5.88 -15.03 -8.67
C GLY A 8 5.57 -16.15 -9.65
N LYS A 9 4.40 -16.10 -10.30
CA LYS A 9 4.04 -17.05 -11.36
C LYS A 9 5.04 -17.01 -12.52
N MET A 10 5.37 -15.80 -12.99
CA MET A 10 6.32 -15.63 -14.10
C MET A 10 7.73 -16.09 -13.73
N ALA A 11 8.15 -15.85 -12.49
CA ALA A 11 9.44 -16.32 -12.00
C ALA A 11 9.53 -17.85 -11.99
N ILE A 12 8.51 -18.54 -11.48
CA ILE A 12 8.44 -20.02 -11.49
C ILE A 12 8.48 -20.57 -12.93
N GLU A 13 7.70 -19.98 -13.83
CA GLU A 13 7.67 -20.37 -15.23
C GLU A 13 9.04 -20.17 -15.91
N ALA A 14 9.70 -19.04 -15.65
CA ALA A 14 11.03 -18.75 -16.20
C ALA A 14 12.07 -19.78 -15.73
N VAL A 15 12.05 -20.13 -14.44
CA VAL A 15 12.95 -21.16 -13.88
C VAL A 15 12.66 -22.53 -14.51
N ASP A 16 11.40 -22.95 -14.64
CA ASP A 16 11.04 -24.22 -15.25
C ASP A 16 11.53 -24.30 -16.71
N ARG A 17 11.36 -23.21 -17.47
CA ARG A 17 11.88 -23.14 -18.86
C ARG A 17 13.39 -23.24 -18.92
N ALA A 18 14.11 -22.51 -18.04
CA ALA A 18 15.57 -22.58 -17.96
C ALA A 18 16.05 -23.98 -17.60
N MET A 19 15.40 -24.65 -16.66
CA MET A 19 15.71 -26.05 -16.29
C MET A 19 15.49 -27.04 -17.45
N ARG A 20 14.58 -26.72 -18.37
CA ARG A 20 14.34 -27.49 -19.61
C ARG A 20 15.27 -27.10 -20.77
N GLY A 21 16.25 -26.23 -20.54
CA GLY A 21 17.26 -25.84 -21.52
C GLY A 21 16.92 -24.64 -22.37
N GLN A 22 15.87 -23.85 -22.01
CA GLN A 22 15.63 -22.58 -22.69
C GLN A 22 16.68 -21.56 -22.28
N GLY A 23 17.47 -21.09 -23.25
CA GLY A 23 18.42 -19.99 -23.05
C GLY A 23 17.77 -18.62 -23.22
N ALA A 24 18.50 -17.60 -22.81
CA ALA A 24 18.16 -16.20 -23.01
C ALA A 24 19.39 -15.45 -23.52
N PRO A 25 19.23 -14.29 -24.20
CA PRO A 25 20.35 -13.39 -24.48
C PRO A 25 21.08 -12.99 -23.21
N SER A 26 22.39 -12.83 -23.30
CA SER A 26 23.24 -12.36 -22.21
C SER A 26 24.18 -11.25 -22.71
N PRO A 27 24.36 -10.16 -21.94
CA PRO A 27 23.74 -9.85 -20.64
C PRO A 27 22.30 -9.38 -20.80
N ALA A 28 21.42 -9.70 -19.83
CA ALA A 28 20.02 -9.27 -19.84
C ALA A 28 19.77 -8.07 -18.90
N TYR A 29 20.59 -7.94 -17.87
CA TYR A 29 20.45 -6.88 -16.87
C TYR A 29 21.34 -5.70 -17.11
N GLU A 30 22.59 -5.93 -17.50
CA GLU A 30 23.64 -4.94 -17.73
C GLU A 30 23.69 -4.50 -19.21
N GLY A 31 24.37 -3.37 -19.46
CA GLY A 31 24.57 -2.82 -20.80
C GLY A 31 23.54 -1.78 -21.20
N GLU A 32 23.75 -1.14 -22.34
CA GLU A 32 22.94 -0.02 -22.83
C GLU A 32 21.50 -0.38 -23.09
N ASP A 33 21.23 -1.62 -23.49
CA ASP A 33 19.89 -2.14 -23.77
C ASP A 33 19.36 -3.05 -22.64
N GLY A 34 20.05 -3.11 -21.51
CA GLY A 34 19.69 -3.94 -20.36
C GLY A 34 18.56 -3.37 -19.52
N VAL A 35 18.01 -4.23 -18.64
CA VAL A 35 16.93 -3.84 -17.71
C VAL A 35 17.35 -2.68 -16.81
N ILE A 36 18.59 -2.65 -16.35
CA ILE A 36 19.12 -1.59 -15.48
C ILE A 36 19.09 -0.24 -16.21
N ALA A 37 19.56 -0.22 -17.45
CA ALA A 37 19.61 1.00 -18.26
C ALA A 37 18.21 1.59 -18.50
N TRP A 38 17.25 0.75 -18.83
CA TRP A 38 15.91 1.18 -19.23
C TRP A 38 14.93 1.39 -18.07
N MET A 39 15.10 0.66 -16.98
CA MET A 39 14.09 0.60 -15.92
C MET A 39 14.59 1.00 -14.53
N LEU A 40 15.91 0.97 -14.28
CA LEU A 40 16.44 1.05 -12.93
C LEU A 40 17.47 2.17 -12.68
N GLY A 41 17.59 3.15 -13.53
CA GLY A 41 18.40 4.32 -13.23
C GLY A 41 19.55 4.61 -14.19
N GLY A 42 19.54 3.97 -15.35
CA GLY A 42 20.49 4.25 -16.43
C GLY A 42 21.62 3.21 -16.56
N PRO A 43 22.39 3.27 -17.66
CA PRO A 43 23.37 2.23 -18.01
C PRO A 43 24.55 2.12 -17.04
N ASP A 44 24.82 3.19 -16.28
CA ASP A 44 25.93 3.24 -15.31
C ASP A 44 25.51 2.84 -13.88
N ALA A 45 24.24 2.55 -13.67
CA ALA A 45 23.75 2.15 -12.36
C ALA A 45 24.22 0.73 -12.01
N VAL A 46 24.68 0.55 -10.77
CA VAL A 46 25.14 -0.74 -10.25
C VAL A 46 24.14 -1.23 -9.21
N TYR A 47 23.70 -2.48 -9.39
CA TYR A 47 22.82 -3.17 -8.45
C TYR A 47 23.49 -4.46 -7.97
N GLU A 48 23.62 -4.59 -6.65
CA GLU A 48 24.05 -5.83 -6.02
C GLU A 48 22.85 -6.51 -5.37
N VAL A 49 22.58 -7.74 -5.77
CA VAL A 49 21.53 -8.57 -5.15
C VAL A 49 22.24 -9.68 -4.37
N PRO A 50 22.32 -9.59 -3.03
CA PRO A 50 22.92 -10.63 -2.24
C PRO A 50 22.04 -11.88 -2.31
N LEU A 51 22.55 -12.94 -2.90
CA LEU A 51 21.89 -14.23 -2.92
C LEU A 51 22.46 -15.12 -1.81
N PRO A 52 21.64 -15.92 -1.13
CA PRO A 52 22.14 -16.85 -0.13
C PRO A 52 23.05 -17.93 -0.77
N ASP A 53 24.09 -18.29 -0.07
CA ASP A 53 24.97 -19.39 -0.46
C ASP A 53 24.26 -20.75 -0.51
N ALA A 54 24.90 -21.74 -1.14
CA ALA A 54 24.37 -23.10 -1.19
C ALA A 54 24.27 -23.68 0.23
N GLY A 55 23.04 -24.03 0.65
CA GLY A 55 22.75 -24.53 1.99
C GLY A 55 22.50 -23.45 3.05
N GLU A 56 22.68 -22.19 2.73
CA GLU A 56 22.30 -21.09 3.61
C GLU A 56 20.77 -20.97 3.72
N PRO A 57 20.21 -20.79 4.93
CA PRO A 57 18.77 -20.56 5.09
C PRO A 57 18.29 -19.29 4.40
N LYS A 58 17.26 -19.39 3.57
CA LYS A 58 16.65 -18.25 2.89
C LYS A 58 15.77 -17.46 3.87
N ARG A 59 16.30 -16.41 4.44
CA ARG A 59 15.69 -15.67 5.56
C ARG A 59 15.15 -14.28 5.20
N ALA A 60 15.25 -13.85 3.95
CA ALA A 60 14.85 -12.50 3.52
C ALA A 60 13.39 -12.14 3.90
N ILE A 61 12.51 -13.14 4.02
CA ILE A 61 11.13 -12.94 4.49
C ILE A 61 11.08 -12.36 5.92
N LEU A 62 12.08 -12.61 6.75
CA LEU A 62 12.13 -12.11 8.12
C LEU A 62 12.42 -10.61 8.19
N ASP A 63 12.96 -10.04 7.11
CA ASP A 63 13.23 -8.62 6.97
C ASP A 63 12.05 -7.86 6.33
N SER A 64 10.94 -8.55 6.10
CA SER A 64 9.72 -7.95 5.56
C SER A 64 8.76 -7.52 6.67
N TYR A 65 7.88 -6.57 6.35
CA TYR A 65 6.86 -6.05 7.26
C TYR A 65 5.48 -6.62 6.89
N PRO A 66 4.98 -7.65 7.60
CA PRO A 66 3.63 -8.15 7.39
C PRO A 66 2.60 -7.09 7.80
N LYS A 67 1.53 -6.97 7.04
CA LYS A 67 0.41 -6.10 7.39
C LYS A 67 -0.40 -6.73 8.52
N GLU A 68 -0.75 -5.94 9.54
CA GLU A 68 -1.68 -6.36 10.59
C GLU A 68 -3.12 -6.36 10.09
N HIS A 69 -3.48 -5.34 9.31
CA HIS A 69 -4.81 -5.16 8.77
C HIS A 69 -4.85 -5.49 7.28
N ALA A 70 -5.92 -6.12 6.81
CA ALA A 70 -6.16 -6.38 5.40
C ALA A 70 -6.58 -5.10 4.66
N ALA A 71 -5.66 -4.15 4.57
CA ALA A 71 -5.79 -2.85 3.94
C ALA A 71 -4.47 -2.44 3.29
N GLU A 72 -4.49 -1.39 2.49
CA GLU A 72 -3.29 -0.80 1.92
C GLU A 72 -2.27 -0.44 3.02
N TYR A 73 -0.95 -0.52 2.69
CA TYR A 73 0.12 -0.44 3.68
C TYR A 73 0.14 0.90 4.44
N GLN A 74 0.02 2.02 3.75
CA GLN A 74 0.03 3.35 4.39
C GLN A 74 -1.19 3.61 5.28
N ALA A 75 -2.25 2.80 5.16
CA ALA A 75 -3.44 2.91 6.00
C ALA A 75 -3.30 2.20 7.36
N GLN A 76 -2.30 1.33 7.57
CA GLN A 76 -2.16 0.52 8.78
C GLN A 76 -2.20 1.37 10.07
N ALA A 77 -1.32 2.36 10.19
CA ALA A 77 -1.26 3.24 11.36
C ALA A 77 -2.53 4.10 11.52
N PHE A 78 -3.21 4.43 10.43
CA PHE A 78 -4.45 5.21 10.49
C PHE A 78 -5.64 4.39 10.97
N ILE A 79 -5.67 3.08 10.71
CA ILE A 79 -6.65 2.16 11.30
C ILE A 79 -6.52 2.16 12.82
N ASP A 80 -5.30 2.00 13.33
CA ASP A 80 -5.04 2.02 14.77
C ASP A 80 -5.34 3.38 15.39
N LEU A 81 -4.99 4.45 14.69
CA LEU A 81 -5.32 5.80 15.13
C LEU A 81 -6.84 6.00 15.21
N ALA A 82 -7.60 5.57 14.19
CA ALA A 82 -9.05 5.68 14.17
C ALA A 82 -9.68 4.91 15.33
N ARG A 83 -9.24 3.68 15.59
CA ARG A 83 -9.68 2.85 16.71
C ARG A 83 -9.46 3.56 18.07
N ARG A 84 -8.28 4.14 18.28
CA ARG A 84 -7.96 4.91 19.48
C ARG A 84 -8.76 6.21 19.60
N MET A 85 -8.96 6.91 18.49
CA MET A 85 -9.72 8.17 18.47
C MET A 85 -11.20 7.98 18.69
N ARG A 86 -11.77 6.82 18.35
CA ARG A 86 -13.19 6.51 18.55
C ARG A 86 -13.65 6.82 19.98
N THR A 87 -12.90 6.39 20.98
CA THR A 87 -13.26 6.62 22.39
C THR A 87 -13.25 8.09 22.78
N ARG A 88 -12.42 8.91 22.11
CA ARG A 88 -12.32 10.35 22.36
C ARG A 88 -13.38 11.15 21.61
N ILE A 89 -13.74 10.71 20.42
CA ILE A 89 -14.75 11.36 19.57
C ILE A 89 -16.17 11.09 20.09
N GLY A 90 -16.39 9.90 20.66
CA GLY A 90 -17.69 9.47 21.14
C GLY A 90 -18.62 9.15 19.97
N ASP A 91 -19.38 10.13 19.49
CA ASP A 91 -20.36 9.93 18.40
C ASP A 91 -19.81 10.40 17.04
N PRO A 92 -19.48 9.47 16.10
CA PRO A 92 -19.03 9.83 14.76
C PRO A 92 -20.06 10.64 13.94
N ALA A 93 -21.33 10.61 14.29
CA ALA A 93 -22.36 11.39 13.60
C ALA A 93 -22.13 12.91 13.77
N ARG A 94 -21.50 13.32 14.86
CA ARG A 94 -21.19 14.72 15.16
C ARG A 94 -19.94 15.25 14.48
N VAL A 95 -19.14 14.36 13.86
CA VAL A 95 -17.91 14.76 13.16
C VAL A 95 -18.28 15.47 11.86
N THR A 96 -17.82 16.68 11.70
CA THR A 96 -18.03 17.51 10.50
C THR A 96 -16.82 17.54 9.57
N ARG A 97 -15.62 17.33 10.12
CA ARG A 97 -14.37 17.35 9.36
C ARG A 97 -13.28 16.57 10.06
N ILE A 98 -12.50 15.81 9.28
CA ILE A 98 -11.24 15.19 9.69
C ILE A 98 -10.17 15.57 8.67
N VAL A 99 -9.00 15.97 9.14
CA VAL A 99 -7.81 16.19 8.30
C VAL A 99 -6.72 15.25 8.78
N LEU A 100 -6.33 14.31 7.92
CA LEU A 100 -5.23 13.39 8.17
C LEU A 100 -3.93 14.03 7.64
N ARG A 101 -3.02 14.37 8.55
CA ARG A 101 -1.69 14.85 8.17
C ARG A 101 -0.78 13.66 7.95
N THR A 102 -0.12 13.61 6.80
CA THR A 102 0.64 12.42 6.38
C THR A 102 1.77 12.80 5.42
N SER A 103 2.56 11.81 5.00
CA SER A 103 3.58 12.02 3.98
C SER A 103 2.96 12.41 2.63
N ARG A 104 3.74 13.10 1.79
CA ARG A 104 3.35 13.41 0.42
C ARG A 104 2.94 12.14 -0.34
N HIS A 105 3.73 11.08 -0.24
CA HIS A 105 3.44 9.80 -0.90
C HIS A 105 2.05 9.27 -0.52
N THR A 106 1.74 9.17 0.77
CA THR A 106 0.42 8.73 1.24
C THR A 106 -0.70 9.66 0.77
N HIS A 107 -0.46 10.98 0.81
CA HIS A 107 -1.43 11.98 0.35
C HIS A 107 -1.78 11.79 -1.14
N GLU A 108 -0.78 11.59 -1.98
CA GLU A 108 -0.93 11.48 -3.45
C GLU A 108 -1.39 10.08 -3.89
N VAL A 109 -1.02 9.01 -3.17
CA VAL A 109 -1.32 7.63 -3.59
C VAL A 109 -2.69 7.15 -3.11
N ILE A 110 -2.94 7.17 -1.80
CA ILE A 110 -4.19 6.67 -1.21
C ILE A 110 -5.06 7.77 -0.60
N GLY A 111 -4.53 8.97 -0.54
CA GLY A 111 -5.17 10.14 0.03
C GLY A 111 -6.00 10.94 -0.97
N THR A 112 -6.50 12.06 -0.50
CA THR A 112 -7.33 12.97 -1.31
C THR A 112 -6.52 13.77 -2.33
N GLY A 113 -5.21 13.77 -2.25
CA GLY A 113 -4.30 14.36 -3.24
C GLY A 113 -4.17 13.53 -4.52
N SER A 114 -4.62 12.28 -4.51
CA SER A 114 -4.60 11.41 -5.71
C SER A 114 -5.45 11.95 -6.86
N GLY A 115 -6.46 12.77 -6.59
CA GLY A 115 -7.39 13.27 -7.60
C GLY A 115 -8.30 12.21 -8.21
N ASP A 116 -8.28 10.98 -7.71
CA ASP A 116 -9.07 9.87 -8.21
C ASP A 116 -10.50 9.89 -7.62
N PRO A 117 -11.54 10.19 -8.42
CA PRO A 117 -12.91 10.26 -7.94
C PRO A 117 -13.46 8.92 -7.48
N GLN A 118 -12.96 7.80 -8.01
CA GLN A 118 -13.42 6.47 -7.61
C GLN A 118 -13.16 6.18 -6.12
N LYS A 119 -12.15 6.82 -5.52
CA LYS A 119 -11.87 6.73 -4.08
C LYS A 119 -12.89 7.42 -3.19
N ARG A 120 -13.92 8.01 -3.79
CA ARG A 120 -15.08 8.64 -3.14
C ARG A 120 -16.40 8.01 -3.56
N ASP A 121 -16.36 6.96 -4.39
CA ASP A 121 -17.53 6.29 -4.94
C ASP A 121 -17.97 5.11 -4.06
N PRO A 122 -19.18 5.12 -3.50
CA PRO A 122 -19.72 4.00 -2.73
C PRO A 122 -19.90 2.70 -3.53
N ASP A 123 -19.89 2.80 -4.87
CA ASP A 123 -20.00 1.67 -5.77
C ASP A 123 -18.63 1.19 -6.30
N ALA A 124 -17.55 1.78 -5.82
CA ALA A 124 -16.21 1.40 -6.21
C ALA A 124 -15.89 -0.06 -5.84
N SER A 125 -14.97 -0.65 -6.59
CA SER A 125 -14.47 -2.00 -6.32
C SER A 125 -13.78 -2.08 -4.95
N ARG A 126 -13.69 -3.29 -4.41
CA ARG A 126 -12.94 -3.57 -3.19
C ARG A 126 -11.50 -3.05 -3.27
N GLU A 127 -10.87 -3.22 -4.42
CA GLU A 127 -9.48 -2.80 -4.66
C GLU A 127 -9.34 -1.28 -4.60
N THR A 128 -10.33 -0.54 -5.10
CA THR A 128 -10.37 0.92 -4.99
C THR A 128 -10.61 1.37 -3.56
N LEU A 129 -11.56 0.74 -2.85
CA LEU A 129 -11.82 1.03 -1.43
C LEU A 129 -10.60 0.74 -0.55
N ASP A 130 -9.83 -0.32 -0.89
CA ASP A 130 -8.56 -0.67 -0.24
C ASP A 130 -7.51 0.46 -0.37
N HIS A 131 -7.58 1.24 -1.43
CA HIS A 131 -6.70 2.36 -1.71
C HIS A 131 -7.34 3.73 -1.41
N SER A 132 -8.40 3.77 -0.61
CA SER A 132 -9.04 5.00 -0.12
C SER A 132 -8.85 5.15 1.38
N ILE A 133 -7.81 5.90 1.80
CA ILE A 133 -7.54 6.11 3.23
C ILE A 133 -8.73 6.76 3.95
N ALA A 134 -9.47 7.63 3.27
CA ALA A 134 -10.64 8.29 3.84
C ALA A 134 -11.78 7.30 4.12
N TYR A 135 -12.01 6.32 3.23
CA TYR A 135 -12.94 5.21 3.46
C TYR A 135 -12.50 4.35 4.64
N ILE A 136 -11.24 3.91 4.61
CA ILE A 136 -10.65 3.03 5.63
C ILE A 136 -10.79 3.66 7.02
N VAL A 137 -10.43 4.93 7.17
CA VAL A 137 -10.52 5.64 8.44
C VAL A 137 -11.97 5.84 8.87
N ALA A 138 -12.90 6.14 7.94
CA ALA A 138 -14.31 6.28 8.27
C ALA A 138 -14.89 4.98 8.85
N VAL A 139 -14.62 3.85 8.21
CA VAL A 139 -15.08 2.53 8.66
C VAL A 139 -14.44 2.15 9.99
N ALA A 140 -13.11 2.26 10.11
CA ALA A 140 -12.41 1.93 11.34
C ALA A 140 -12.87 2.80 12.54
N LEU A 141 -13.20 4.06 12.29
CA LEU A 141 -13.73 4.97 13.31
C LEU A 141 -15.16 4.59 13.72
N GLN A 142 -16.02 4.20 12.78
CA GLN A 142 -17.40 3.81 13.05
C GLN A 142 -17.50 2.44 13.74
N ASP A 143 -16.73 1.46 13.26
CA ASP A 143 -16.83 0.08 13.73
C ASP A 143 -15.91 -0.20 14.95
N GLY A 144 -14.84 0.58 15.11
CA GLY A 144 -13.81 0.36 16.12
C GLY A 144 -12.87 -0.80 15.79
N GLU A 145 -13.01 -1.37 14.60
CA GLU A 145 -12.18 -2.46 14.07
C GLU A 145 -12.06 -2.34 12.55
N TRP A 146 -11.15 -3.14 11.98
CA TRP A 146 -11.06 -3.37 10.55
C TRP A 146 -11.11 -4.85 10.26
N HIS A 147 -12.05 -5.28 9.41
CA HIS A 147 -12.25 -6.69 9.07
C HIS A 147 -12.06 -6.91 7.57
N HIS A 148 -11.33 -7.96 7.20
CA HIS A 148 -10.92 -8.26 5.83
C HIS A 148 -12.08 -8.53 4.84
N GLU A 149 -13.27 -8.83 5.33
CA GLU A 149 -14.50 -9.01 4.54
C GLU A 149 -15.51 -7.92 4.85
N ARG A 150 -16.01 -7.86 6.10
CA ARG A 150 -17.10 -6.98 6.50
C ARG A 150 -16.86 -5.50 6.19
N SER A 151 -15.61 -5.05 6.33
CA SER A 151 -15.25 -3.67 6.03
C SER A 151 -15.30 -3.32 4.54
N TYR A 152 -15.37 -4.32 3.67
CA TYR A 152 -15.43 -4.16 2.22
C TYR A 152 -16.78 -4.56 1.60
N GLU A 153 -17.75 -4.98 2.39
CA GLU A 153 -19.07 -5.31 1.87
C GLU A 153 -19.70 -4.10 1.17
N PRO A 154 -20.32 -4.30 -0.02
CA PRO A 154 -20.96 -3.20 -0.74
C PRO A 154 -22.00 -2.47 0.09
N GLY A 155 -22.74 -3.18 0.93
CA GLY A 155 -23.69 -2.59 1.87
C GLY A 155 -23.02 -1.68 2.91
N ARG A 156 -21.76 -1.98 3.28
CA ARG A 156 -21.00 -1.16 4.25
C ARG A 156 -20.56 0.18 3.64
N ALA A 157 -20.07 0.16 2.41
CA ALA A 157 -19.62 1.37 1.72
C ALA A 157 -20.79 2.32 1.39
N ARG A 158 -21.97 1.76 1.07
CA ARG A 158 -23.17 2.52 0.68
C ARG A 158 -23.97 3.08 1.86
N ARG A 159 -23.62 2.80 3.09
CA ARG A 159 -24.34 3.35 4.26
C ARG A 159 -24.25 4.88 4.25
N PRO A 160 -25.38 5.60 4.37
CA PRO A 160 -25.38 7.06 4.31
C PRO A 160 -24.48 7.72 5.37
N ASP A 161 -24.42 7.14 6.57
CA ASP A 161 -23.56 7.63 7.65
C ASP A 161 -22.09 7.41 7.35
N THR A 162 -21.73 6.33 6.64
CA THR A 162 -20.37 6.05 6.18
C THR A 162 -19.97 7.02 5.07
N VAL A 163 -20.80 7.18 4.05
CA VAL A 163 -20.56 8.10 2.93
C VAL A 163 -20.35 9.53 3.47
N ARG A 164 -21.23 9.98 4.39
CA ARG A 164 -21.09 11.29 5.01
C ARG A 164 -19.76 11.46 5.73
N LEU A 165 -19.39 10.51 6.59
CA LEU A 165 -18.13 10.58 7.34
C LEU A 165 -16.92 10.49 6.43
N TRP A 166 -16.92 9.56 5.49
CA TRP A 166 -15.89 9.37 4.48
C TRP A 166 -15.62 10.66 3.70
N HIS A 167 -16.69 11.34 3.25
CA HIS A 167 -16.56 12.61 2.53
C HIS A 167 -16.12 13.77 3.43
N ALA A 168 -16.28 13.69 4.72
CA ALA A 168 -15.76 14.66 5.68
C ALA A 168 -14.25 14.50 5.96
N ILE A 169 -13.62 13.42 5.46
CA ILE A 169 -12.21 13.14 5.68
C ILE A 169 -11.39 13.63 4.47
N THR A 170 -10.35 14.39 4.74
CA THR A 170 -9.34 14.82 3.76
C THR A 170 -7.94 14.49 4.27
N THR A 171 -6.99 14.41 3.36
CA THR A 171 -5.57 14.32 3.72
C THR A 171 -4.86 15.62 3.38
N ALA A 172 -3.76 15.88 4.07
CA ALA A 172 -2.84 16.97 3.76
C ALA A 172 -1.41 16.49 3.98
N GLU A 173 -0.51 16.92 3.09
CA GLU A 173 0.91 16.69 3.31
C GLU A 173 1.37 17.41 4.57
N ASP A 174 2.23 16.73 5.31
CA ASP A 174 3.05 17.30 6.37
C ASP A 174 4.52 17.01 6.01
N PRO A 175 5.35 18.05 5.79
CA PRO A 175 6.73 17.87 5.36
C PRO A 175 7.58 17.02 6.31
N GLU A 176 7.28 17.04 7.59
CA GLU A 176 8.00 16.20 8.56
C GLU A 176 7.69 14.71 8.34
N TRP A 177 6.42 14.35 8.09
CA TRP A 177 6.08 12.97 7.73
C TRP A 177 6.64 12.55 6.38
N THR A 178 6.72 13.49 5.40
CA THR A 178 7.38 13.23 4.12
C THR A 178 8.86 12.93 4.31
N ARG A 179 9.55 13.71 5.13
CA ARG A 179 10.96 13.48 5.47
C ARG A 179 11.17 12.11 6.11
N ARG A 180 10.36 11.77 7.12
CA ARG A 180 10.44 10.47 7.83
C ARG A 180 10.13 9.28 6.93
N TYR A 181 9.19 9.42 6.02
CA TYR A 181 8.83 8.36 5.08
C TYR A 181 10.02 7.94 4.18
N HIS A 182 10.90 8.86 3.89
CA HIS A 182 12.09 8.61 3.07
C HIS A 182 13.37 8.40 3.89
N ASP A 183 13.28 8.44 5.21
CA ASP A 183 14.43 8.20 6.09
C ASP A 183 14.75 6.69 6.12
N PRO A 184 15.97 6.27 5.76
CA PRO A 184 16.35 4.86 5.82
C PRO A 184 16.47 4.32 7.25
N ASP A 185 16.54 5.18 8.25
CA ASP A 185 16.57 4.78 9.67
C ASP A 185 15.14 4.67 10.23
N PRO A 186 14.64 3.45 10.46
CA PRO A 186 13.26 3.26 10.94
C PRO A 186 13.02 3.80 12.37
N ALA A 187 14.08 4.15 13.10
CA ALA A 187 13.98 4.72 14.45
C ALA A 187 13.76 6.24 14.45
N ARG A 188 13.83 6.90 13.28
CA ARG A 188 13.66 8.35 13.08
C ARG A 188 12.36 8.66 12.38
#